data_320193e1e44d594cb2bf21819beead17
#
_entry.id   320193e1e44d594cb2bf21819beead17
#
_cell.length_a   1.000
_cell.length_b   1.000
_cell.length_c   1.000
_cell.angle_alpha   90.00
_cell.angle_beta   90.00
_cell.angle_gamma   90.00
#
_symmetry.space_group_name_H-M   'P 1'
#
loop_
_entity.id
_entity.type
_entity.pdbx_description
1 polymer ?
#
loop_
_entity_poly.entity_id
_entity_poly.type
_entity_poly.pdbx_seq_one_letter_code
_entity_poly.pdbx_strand_id
1 'polypeptide(L)'
;GYKTEGIISSQDIAEAIPKSLQDNIFDMTQLLLRGQIQSVRELVHDLRLQGEDEIKLIAVMLGQFRTYLQVKLLSAQGKSEQQIVSSLSDCLGRKVNQFQVRFALRDSRPLSVAFLKMTIKILVETDYQIKTGTLDKDYLFDLALLKIVSNR
;
A
#
# COMPACT_ATOMS: atom_id res chain seq x y z
N GLY A 1 19.61 -2.46 13.55
CA GLY A 1 19.10 -2.34 14.04
C GLY A 1 17.85 -2.59 14.40
N TYR A 2 17.31 -1.91 14.14
CA TYR A 2 16.35 -1.87 14.51
C TYR A 2 15.58 -2.82 14.13
N LYS A 3 15.78 -3.42 13.32
CA LYS A 3 15.06 -4.59 12.98
C LYS A 3 15.43 -5.69 13.88
N THR A 4 15.45 -5.38 15.12
CA THR A 4 15.87 -6.28 16.13
C THR A 4 14.93 -7.41 16.22
N GLU A 5 15.34 -8.48 16.75
CA GLU A 5 14.64 -9.73 16.93
C GLU A 5 14.14 -10.33 15.64
N GLY A 6 14.71 -9.93 14.52
CA GLY A 6 14.34 -10.46 13.22
C GLY A 6 13.00 -9.97 12.70
N ILE A 7 12.40 -8.98 13.34
CA ILE A 7 11.14 -8.41 12.88
C ILE A 7 11.41 -7.38 11.80
N ILE A 8 10.80 -7.57 10.64
CA ILE A 8 10.92 -6.65 9.52
C ILE A 8 9.54 -6.04 9.29
N SER A 9 9.45 -4.71 9.32
CA SER A 9 8.20 -4.02 9.09
C SER A 9 7.79 -4.11 7.63
N SER A 10 6.50 -3.93 7.36
CA SER A 10 5.99 -3.89 6.00
C SER A 10 6.69 -2.82 5.17
N GLN A 11 7.02 -1.70 5.80
CA GLN A 11 7.70 -0.61 5.13
C GLN A 11 9.13 -0.97 4.75
N ASP A 12 9.85 -1.67 5.62
CA ASP A 12 11.21 -2.14 5.32
C ASP A 12 11.20 -3.11 4.15
N ILE A 13 10.23 -4.01 4.10
CA ILE A 13 10.07 -4.94 2.99
C ILE A 13 9.80 -4.17 1.70
N ALA A 14 8.91 -3.19 1.72
CA ALA A 14 8.56 -2.41 0.54
C ALA A 14 9.76 -1.62 0.01
N GLU A 15 10.58 -1.06 0.90
CA GLU A 15 11.76 -0.31 0.48
C GLU A 15 12.83 -1.19 -0.18
N ALA A 16 12.88 -2.47 0.17
CA ALA A 16 13.81 -3.43 -0.41
C ALA A 16 13.35 -3.98 -1.76
N ILE A 17 12.12 -3.68 -2.18
CA ILE A 17 11.54 -4.22 -3.40
C ILE A 17 11.96 -3.40 -4.61
N PRO A 18 12.30 -4.04 -5.74
CA PRO A 18 12.68 -3.32 -6.96
C PRO A 18 11.62 -2.31 -7.40
N LYS A 19 12.08 -1.20 -7.95
CA LYS A 19 11.20 -0.14 -8.39
C LYS A 19 10.19 -0.61 -9.44
N SER A 20 10.61 -1.49 -10.33
CA SER A 20 9.71 -2.01 -11.36
C SER A 20 8.51 -2.74 -10.77
N LEU A 21 8.72 -3.52 -9.72
CA LEU A 21 7.62 -4.19 -9.03
C LEU A 21 6.74 -3.19 -8.29
N GLN A 22 7.35 -2.18 -7.65
CA GLN A 22 6.59 -1.13 -6.98
C GLN A 22 5.69 -0.38 -7.96
N ASP A 23 6.19 -0.09 -9.16
CA ASP A 23 5.42 0.58 -10.21
C ASP A 23 4.24 -0.29 -10.67
N ASN A 24 4.47 -1.59 -10.85
CA ASN A 24 3.40 -2.52 -11.23
C ASN A 24 2.31 -2.59 -10.17
N ILE A 25 2.69 -2.61 -8.91
CA ILE A 25 1.72 -2.64 -7.81
C ILE A 25 0.99 -1.31 -7.71
N PHE A 26 1.67 -0.20 -7.97
CA PHE A 26 1.02 1.10 -8.03
C PHE A 26 -0.08 1.11 -9.10
N ASP A 27 0.22 0.59 -10.30
CA ASP A 27 -0.76 0.49 -11.39
C ASP A 27 -1.93 -0.39 -10.97
N MET A 28 -1.65 -1.52 -10.32
CA MET A 28 -2.68 -2.42 -9.82
C MET A 28 -3.59 -1.70 -8.82
N THR A 29 -3.01 -0.94 -7.91
CA THR A 29 -3.77 -0.18 -6.92
C THR A 29 -4.67 0.87 -7.59
N GLN A 30 -4.16 1.56 -8.61
CA GLN A 30 -4.96 2.54 -9.34
C GLN A 30 -6.16 1.88 -10.03
N LEU A 31 -5.95 0.74 -10.66
CA LEU A 31 -7.03 -0.03 -11.28
C LEU A 31 -8.05 -0.49 -10.23
N LEU A 32 -7.57 -0.93 -9.09
CA LEU A 32 -8.42 -1.38 -7.98
C LEU A 32 -9.32 -0.24 -7.50
N LEU A 33 -8.74 0.96 -7.32
CA LEU A 33 -9.48 2.12 -6.85
C LEU A 33 -10.52 2.60 -7.85
N ARG A 34 -10.34 2.29 -9.14
CA ARG A 34 -11.33 2.58 -10.18
C ARG A 34 -12.37 1.48 -10.32
N GLY A 35 -12.23 0.39 -9.57
CA GLY A 35 -13.16 -0.74 -9.65
C GLY A 35 -12.98 -1.63 -10.87
N GLN A 36 -11.84 -1.53 -11.55
CA GLN A 36 -11.57 -2.32 -12.76
C GLN A 36 -11.02 -3.69 -12.37
N ILE A 37 -11.88 -4.51 -11.81
CA ILE A 37 -11.51 -5.80 -11.21
C ILE A 37 -10.88 -6.76 -12.21
N GLN A 38 -11.39 -6.81 -13.44
CA GLN A 38 -10.84 -7.73 -14.42
C GLN A 38 -9.38 -7.39 -14.75
N SER A 39 -9.09 -6.11 -14.93
CA SER A 39 -7.72 -5.65 -15.18
C SER A 39 -6.81 -5.93 -13.99
N VAL A 40 -7.32 -5.77 -12.77
CA VAL A 40 -6.57 -6.11 -11.56
C VAL A 40 -6.23 -7.60 -11.54
N ARG A 41 -7.20 -8.46 -11.84
CA ARG A 41 -6.99 -9.91 -11.87
C ARG A 41 -5.93 -10.32 -12.89
N GLU A 42 -5.96 -9.69 -14.06
CA GLU A 42 -4.97 -9.98 -15.10
C GLU A 42 -3.57 -9.60 -14.64
N LEU A 43 -3.43 -8.43 -14.03
CA LEU A 43 -2.14 -7.97 -13.55
C LEU A 43 -1.63 -8.84 -12.39
N VAL A 44 -2.51 -9.20 -11.45
CA VAL A 44 -2.15 -10.11 -10.35
C VAL A 44 -1.71 -11.47 -10.90
N HIS A 45 -2.42 -11.98 -11.90
CA HIS A 45 -2.06 -13.25 -12.54
C HIS A 45 -0.65 -13.16 -13.12
N ASP A 46 -0.34 -12.09 -13.83
CA ASP A 46 0.99 -11.89 -14.42
C ASP A 46 2.07 -11.82 -13.35
N LEU A 47 1.81 -11.13 -12.25
CA LEU A 47 2.75 -11.04 -11.14
C LEU A 47 3.01 -12.42 -10.51
N ARG A 48 1.97 -13.23 -10.37
CA ARG A 48 2.12 -14.60 -9.88
C ARG A 48 2.95 -15.45 -10.81
N LEU A 49 2.74 -15.32 -12.12
CA LEU A 49 3.54 -16.04 -13.11
C LEU A 49 5.01 -15.65 -13.04
N GLN A 50 5.31 -14.42 -12.64
CA GLN A 50 6.67 -13.95 -12.44
C GLN A 50 7.27 -14.45 -11.12
N GLY A 51 6.48 -15.15 -10.31
CA GLY A 51 6.96 -15.69 -9.04
C GLY A 51 6.87 -14.72 -7.87
N GLU A 52 6.10 -13.63 -8.01
CA GLU A 52 5.96 -12.67 -6.92
C GLU A 52 5.06 -13.21 -5.81
N ASP A 53 5.45 -12.92 -4.58
CA ASP A 53 4.78 -13.41 -3.38
C ASP A 53 3.74 -12.41 -2.90
N GLU A 54 2.56 -12.89 -2.50
CA GLU A 54 1.48 -12.05 -1.98
C GLU A 54 1.90 -11.21 -0.79
N ILE A 55 2.81 -11.71 0.04
CA ILE A 55 3.31 -10.93 1.19
C ILE A 55 4.02 -9.67 0.71
N LYS A 56 4.81 -9.77 -0.37
CA LYS A 56 5.44 -8.59 -0.96
C LYS A 56 4.42 -7.63 -1.54
N LEU A 57 3.41 -8.15 -2.23
CA LEU A 57 2.37 -7.31 -2.83
C LEU A 57 1.64 -6.53 -1.74
N ILE A 58 1.29 -7.20 -0.64
CA ILE A 58 0.62 -6.56 0.49
C ILE A 58 1.51 -5.51 1.13
N ALA A 59 2.80 -5.80 1.31
CA ALA A 59 3.73 -4.85 1.91
C ALA A 59 3.81 -3.54 1.11
N VAL A 60 3.88 -3.64 -0.22
CA VAL A 60 3.92 -2.45 -1.07
C VAL A 60 2.59 -1.70 -1.01
N MET A 61 1.46 -2.41 -1.06
CA MET A 61 0.14 -1.79 -0.95
C MET A 61 -0.03 -1.08 0.38
N LEU A 62 0.40 -1.69 1.48
CA LEU A 62 0.34 -1.07 2.80
C LEU A 62 1.13 0.24 2.83
N GLY A 63 2.33 0.24 2.25
CA GLY A 63 3.12 1.46 2.15
C GLY A 63 2.39 2.56 1.39
N GLN A 64 1.74 2.21 0.27
CA GLN A 64 0.98 3.15 -0.53
C GLN A 64 -0.20 3.74 0.23
N PHE A 65 -1.03 2.90 0.85
CA PHE A 65 -2.21 3.37 1.57
C PHE A 65 -1.87 4.13 2.85
N ARG A 66 -0.80 3.75 3.53
CA ARG A 66 -0.30 4.52 4.67
C ARG A 66 0.15 5.91 4.26
N THR A 67 0.84 6.02 3.14
CA THR A 67 1.25 7.31 2.59
C THR A 67 0.02 8.17 2.25
N TYR A 68 -0.98 7.59 1.59
CA TYR A 68 -2.21 8.31 1.28
C TYR A 68 -2.87 8.84 2.55
N LEU A 69 -2.97 8.01 3.57
CA LEU A 69 -3.60 8.43 4.83
C LEU A 69 -2.80 9.54 5.50
N GLN A 70 -1.49 9.40 5.57
CA GLN A 70 -0.62 10.39 6.20
C GLN A 70 -0.70 11.74 5.49
N VAL A 71 -0.58 11.77 4.16
CA VAL A 71 -0.65 13.03 3.43
C VAL A 71 -2.03 13.66 3.56
N LYS A 72 -3.08 12.85 3.55
CA LYS A 72 -4.44 13.37 3.69
C LYS A 72 -4.67 14.01 5.06
N LEU A 73 -4.21 13.36 6.12
CA LEU A 73 -4.33 13.89 7.47
C LEU A 73 -3.51 15.16 7.67
N LEU A 74 -2.29 15.20 7.15
CA LEU A 74 -1.43 16.38 7.25
C LEU A 74 -2.01 17.54 6.44
N SER A 75 -2.53 17.26 5.26
CA SER A 75 -3.21 18.27 4.44
C SER A 75 -4.42 18.85 5.15
N ALA A 76 -5.19 18.00 5.84
CA ALA A 76 -6.35 18.44 6.61
C ALA A 76 -5.97 19.34 7.78
N GLN A 77 -4.74 19.24 8.27
CA GLN A 77 -4.20 20.11 9.32
C GLN A 77 -3.69 21.44 8.76
N GLY A 78 -3.83 21.68 7.47
CA GLY A 78 -3.36 22.89 6.82
C GLY A 78 -1.89 22.89 6.43
N LYS A 79 -1.23 21.74 6.48
CA LYS A 79 0.17 21.64 6.09
C LYS A 79 0.33 21.82 4.58
N SER A 80 1.36 22.57 4.19
CA SER A 80 1.72 22.72 2.79
C SER A 80 2.42 21.47 2.27
N GLU A 81 2.54 21.34 0.95
CA GLU A 81 3.25 20.23 0.33
C GLU A 81 4.67 20.09 0.90
N GLN A 82 5.39 21.20 1.04
CA GLN A 82 6.75 21.17 1.59
C GLN A 82 6.78 20.72 3.05
N GLN A 83 5.81 21.16 3.84
CA GLN A 83 5.69 20.74 5.24
C GLN A 83 5.38 19.24 5.34
N ILE A 84 4.56 18.73 4.43
CA ILE A 84 4.25 17.31 4.37
C ILE A 84 5.50 16.51 4.01
N VAL A 85 6.27 16.96 3.01
CA VAL A 85 7.54 16.31 2.66
C VAL A 85 8.47 16.25 3.87
N SER A 86 8.60 17.36 4.59
CA SER A 86 9.45 17.41 5.77
C SER A 86 8.97 16.47 6.88
N SER A 87 7.67 16.48 7.15
CA SER A 87 7.09 15.61 8.19
C SER A 87 7.27 14.14 7.87
N LEU A 88 7.04 13.74 6.62
CA LEU A 88 7.21 12.35 6.23
C LEU A 88 8.68 11.94 6.23
N SER A 89 9.56 12.84 5.80
CA SER A 89 11.01 12.56 5.81
C SER A 89 11.52 12.33 7.23
N ASP A 90 11.06 13.14 8.17
CA ASP A 90 11.42 12.97 9.57
C ASP A 90 10.87 11.66 10.13
N CYS A 91 9.61 11.36 9.83
CA CYS A 91 8.97 10.16 10.32
C CYS A 91 9.63 8.88 9.79
N LEU A 92 10.01 8.87 8.51
CA LEU A 92 10.59 7.71 7.86
C LEU A 92 12.11 7.61 8.04
N GLY A 93 12.76 8.68 8.51
CA GLY A 93 14.20 8.70 8.64
C GLY A 93 14.95 8.73 7.33
N ARG A 94 14.30 9.12 6.25
CA ARG A 94 14.90 9.26 4.92
C ARG A 94 14.22 10.38 4.15
N LYS A 95 14.93 10.89 3.14
CA LYS A 95 14.37 11.96 2.32
C LYS A 95 13.23 11.43 1.45
N VAL A 96 12.08 12.09 1.54
CA VAL A 96 10.91 11.77 0.75
C VAL A 96 10.88 12.69 -0.47
N ASN A 97 10.58 12.12 -1.63
CA ASN A 97 10.50 12.86 -2.88
C ASN A 97 9.25 13.74 -2.91
N GLN A 98 9.42 15.00 -3.27
CA GLN A 98 8.33 15.97 -3.36
C GLN A 98 7.23 15.50 -4.32
N PHE A 99 7.62 14.87 -5.44
CA PHE A 99 6.65 14.41 -6.43
C PHE A 99 5.81 13.25 -5.90
N GLN A 100 6.38 12.39 -5.05
CA GLN A 100 5.61 11.33 -4.39
C GLN A 100 4.50 11.93 -3.52
N VAL A 101 4.82 12.98 -2.77
CA VAL A 101 3.83 13.66 -1.93
C VAL A 101 2.75 14.31 -2.80
N ARG A 102 3.16 14.98 -3.88
CA ARG A 102 2.21 15.63 -4.79
C ARG A 102 1.24 14.63 -5.40
N PHE A 103 1.76 13.50 -5.89
CA PHE A 103 0.92 12.47 -6.49
C PHE A 103 0.03 11.79 -5.44
N ALA A 104 0.55 11.56 -4.24
CA ALA A 104 -0.24 10.99 -3.16
C ALA A 104 -1.38 11.92 -2.73
N LEU A 105 -1.13 13.23 -2.67
CA LEU A 105 -2.18 14.22 -2.39
C LEU A 105 -3.26 14.19 -3.46
N ARG A 106 -2.86 14.14 -4.73
CA ARG A 106 -3.81 14.06 -5.84
C ARG A 106 -4.64 12.79 -5.78
N ASP A 107 -3.97 11.65 -5.62
CA ASP A 107 -4.61 10.34 -5.69
C ASP A 107 -5.48 10.04 -4.46
N SER A 108 -5.12 10.58 -3.30
CA SER A 108 -5.89 10.37 -2.07
C SER A 108 -7.07 11.33 -1.95
N ARG A 109 -7.12 12.39 -2.75
CA ARG A 109 -8.19 13.39 -2.64
C ARG A 109 -9.59 12.79 -2.68
N PRO A 110 -9.92 11.89 -3.63
CA PRO A 110 -11.25 11.32 -3.69
C PRO A 110 -11.51 10.22 -2.66
N LEU A 111 -10.50 9.83 -1.88
CA LEU A 111 -10.60 8.74 -0.92
C LEU A 111 -10.87 9.29 0.47
N SER A 112 -11.86 8.72 1.17
CA SER A 112 -12.14 9.14 2.54
C SER A 112 -11.12 8.56 3.52
N VAL A 113 -10.95 9.24 4.65
CA VAL A 113 -10.11 8.73 5.74
C VAL A 113 -10.64 7.36 6.21
N ALA A 114 -11.96 7.21 6.30
CA ALA A 114 -12.58 5.95 6.71
C ALA A 114 -12.23 4.82 5.75
N PHE A 115 -12.30 5.07 4.45
CA PHE A 115 -11.91 4.09 3.45
C PHE A 115 -10.43 3.70 3.58
N LEU A 116 -9.56 4.68 3.74
CA LEU A 116 -8.13 4.42 3.87
C LEU A 116 -7.81 3.58 5.11
N LYS A 117 -8.43 3.92 6.24
CA LYS A 117 -8.24 3.15 7.48
C LYS A 117 -8.76 1.72 7.32
N MET A 118 -9.91 1.54 6.70
CA MET A 118 -10.48 0.21 6.47
C MET A 118 -9.59 -0.62 5.55
N THR A 119 -9.07 0.00 4.48
CA THR A 119 -8.19 -0.68 3.54
C THR A 119 -6.90 -1.15 4.23
N ILE A 120 -6.31 -0.29 5.04
CA ILE A 120 -5.11 -0.64 5.81
C ILE A 120 -5.42 -1.81 6.73
N LYS A 121 -6.56 -1.78 7.42
CA LYS A 121 -6.98 -2.85 8.31
C LYS A 121 -7.13 -4.17 7.55
N ILE A 122 -7.79 -4.15 6.40
CA ILE A 122 -7.97 -5.36 5.57
C ILE A 122 -6.60 -5.94 5.19
N LEU A 123 -5.68 -5.09 4.75
CA LEU A 123 -4.35 -5.55 4.33
C LEU A 123 -3.54 -6.11 5.49
N VAL A 124 -3.58 -5.45 6.65
CA VAL A 124 -2.86 -5.92 7.85
C VAL A 124 -3.41 -7.28 8.29
N GLU A 125 -4.73 -7.42 8.33
CA GLU A 125 -5.36 -8.69 8.72
C GLU A 125 -5.05 -9.80 7.73
N THR A 126 -5.06 -9.49 6.45
CA THR A 126 -4.73 -10.47 5.40
C THR A 126 -3.28 -10.93 5.51
N ASP A 127 -2.36 -10.00 5.72
CA ASP A 127 -0.96 -10.31 5.93
C ASP A 127 -0.78 -11.27 7.11
N TYR A 128 -1.45 -10.98 8.22
CA TYR A 128 -1.42 -11.82 9.40
C TYR A 128 -1.97 -13.23 9.13
N GLN A 129 -3.11 -13.31 8.44
CA GLN A 129 -3.74 -14.59 8.11
C GLN A 129 -2.87 -15.45 7.20
N ILE A 130 -2.22 -14.83 6.22
CA ILE A 130 -1.30 -15.54 5.33
C ILE A 130 -0.12 -16.11 6.11
N LYS A 131 0.43 -15.33 7.03
CA LYS A 131 1.63 -15.72 7.78
C LYS A 131 1.36 -16.78 8.83
N THR A 132 0.17 -16.79 9.40
CA THR A 132 -0.14 -17.62 10.58
C THR A 132 -1.17 -18.70 10.33
N GLY A 133 -1.90 -18.64 9.23
CA GLY A 133 -2.98 -19.56 8.96
C GLY A 133 -2.62 -20.66 7.98
N THR A 134 -3.61 -21.47 7.67
CA THR A 134 -3.46 -22.60 6.74
C THR A 134 -4.22 -22.40 5.45
N LEU A 135 -4.92 -21.27 5.30
CA LEU A 135 -5.67 -20.98 4.08
C LEU A 135 -4.73 -20.55 2.96
N ASP A 136 -5.17 -20.82 1.73
CA ASP A 136 -4.39 -20.48 0.55
C ASP A 136 -4.13 -18.98 0.43
N LYS A 137 -2.89 -18.62 0.14
CA LYS A 137 -2.47 -17.22 0.01
C LYS A 137 -3.21 -16.51 -1.12
N ASP A 138 -3.35 -17.18 -2.26
CA ASP A 138 -4.00 -16.58 -3.42
C ASP A 138 -5.46 -16.26 -3.10
N TYR A 139 -6.14 -17.20 -2.44
CA TYR A 139 -7.52 -16.99 -2.02
C TYR A 139 -7.65 -15.79 -1.07
N LEU A 140 -6.79 -15.73 -0.05
CA LEU A 140 -6.84 -14.64 0.93
C LEU A 140 -6.54 -13.28 0.29
N PHE A 141 -5.58 -13.25 -0.63
CA PHE A 141 -5.24 -12.01 -1.32
C PHE A 141 -6.38 -11.54 -2.22
N ASP A 142 -6.96 -12.46 -3.00
CA ASP A 142 -8.08 -12.13 -3.88
C ASP A 142 -9.29 -11.64 -3.07
N LEU A 143 -9.55 -12.28 -1.92
CA LEU A 143 -10.63 -11.86 -1.03
C LEU A 143 -10.38 -10.45 -0.49
N ALA A 144 -9.14 -10.13 -0.13
CA ALA A 144 -8.77 -8.80 0.34
C ALA A 144 -9.07 -7.74 -0.74
N LEU A 145 -8.70 -8.01 -1.98
CA LEU A 145 -8.97 -7.08 -3.08
C LEU A 145 -10.46 -6.84 -3.26
N LEU A 146 -11.26 -7.88 -3.18
CA LEU A 146 -12.72 -7.75 -3.28
C LEU A 146 -13.29 -6.93 -2.13
N LYS A 147 -12.80 -7.13 -0.91
CA LYS A 147 -13.23 -6.36 0.26
C LYS A 147 -12.91 -4.88 0.09
N ILE A 148 -11.71 -4.57 -0.42
CA ILE A 148 -11.30 -3.19 -0.64
C ILE A 148 -12.23 -2.51 -1.65
N VAL A 149 -12.48 -3.16 -2.77
CA VAL A 149 -13.37 -2.61 -3.81
C VAL A 149 -14.78 -2.42 -3.28
N SER A 150 -15.27 -3.34 -2.44
CA SER A 150 -16.62 -3.25 -1.88
C SER A 150 -16.79 -2.07 -0.93
N ASN A 151 -15.70 -1.56 -0.38
CA ASN A 151 -15.75 -0.46 0.60
C ASN A 151 -15.44 0.92 -0.01
N ARG A 152 -15.07 0.98 -1.27
CA ARG A 152 -14.72 2.25 -1.89
C ARG A 152 -15.94 3.11 -2.24
#